data_944e68a1dc2558a9d4896409f63e58e4
#
_entry.id   944e68a1dc2558a9d4896409f63e58e4
#
_cell.length_a   1.000
_cell.length_b   1.000
_cell.length_c   1.000
_cell.angle_alpha   90.00
_cell.angle_beta   90.00
_cell.angle_gamma   90.00
#
_symmetry.space_group_name_H-M   'P 1'
#
loop_
_entity.id
_entity.type
_entity.pdbx_description
1 polymer ?
#
loop_
_entity_poly.entity_id
_entity_poly.type
_entity_poly.pdbx_seq_one_letter_code
_entity_poly.pdbx_strand_id
1 'polypeptide(L)'
;LLCVHNPCRHHWADIVADKDLLRHQYKRQARKSGMPVVLDPQTLHQHAHPLLAAWGKQGRDSLNLLDSYADPSSYRFAFREGRIDLFSDIHPLNMLNQLQDDILELRPLNETRERWPAVDLDDDKSIRFHMAHSAQREVEILHDQLLARFSADADLRPRDVIVMVPD
;
A
#
# COMPACT_ATOMS: atom_id res chain seq x y z
N LEU A 1 -17.91 12.55 -13.16
CA LEU A 1 -17.70 11.48 -12.19
C LEU A 1 -16.25 11.53 -11.72
N LEU A 2 -16.02 11.71 -10.43
CA LEU A 2 -14.69 11.67 -9.81
C LEU A 2 -14.52 10.29 -9.18
N CYS A 3 -13.54 9.54 -9.63
CA CYS A 3 -13.15 8.26 -9.03
C CYS A 3 -11.85 8.45 -8.28
N VAL A 4 -11.85 8.20 -6.98
CA VAL A 4 -10.66 8.28 -6.13
C VAL A 4 -10.31 6.87 -5.67
N HIS A 5 -9.05 6.49 -5.85
CA HIS A 5 -8.55 5.22 -5.37
C HIS A 5 -8.39 5.27 -3.84
N ASN A 6 -9.03 4.33 -3.14
CA ASN A 6 -8.91 4.19 -1.69
C ASN A 6 -8.56 2.74 -1.33
N PRO A 7 -7.30 2.45 -1.00
CA PRO A 7 -6.86 1.09 -0.72
C PRO A 7 -7.13 0.63 0.71
N CYS A 8 -7.55 1.54 1.62
CA CYS A 8 -7.67 1.28 3.04
C CYS A 8 -9.06 1.61 3.55
N ARG A 9 -9.61 0.77 4.43
CA ARG A 9 -10.92 0.97 5.11
C ARG A 9 -10.86 2.08 6.16
N HIS A 10 -9.69 2.32 6.72
CA HIS A 10 -9.44 3.33 7.72
C HIS A 10 -8.98 4.65 7.10
N HIS A 11 -9.07 5.75 7.85
CA HIS A 11 -8.48 7.01 7.42
C HIS A 11 -6.96 6.89 7.43
N TRP A 12 -6.33 7.22 6.31
CA TRP A 12 -4.89 7.05 6.13
C TRP A 12 -4.18 8.30 5.58
N ALA A 13 -4.91 9.41 5.47
CA ALA A 13 -4.36 10.66 4.96
C ALA A 13 -3.26 11.25 5.87
N ASP A 14 -3.30 10.95 7.17
CA ASP A 14 -2.34 11.45 8.17
C ASP A 14 -1.07 10.60 8.31
N ILE A 15 -0.96 9.53 7.53
CA ILE A 15 0.19 8.64 7.60
C ILE A 15 1.45 9.36 7.11
N VAL A 16 2.50 9.30 7.90
CA VAL A 16 3.81 9.86 7.57
C VAL A 16 4.79 8.74 7.24
N ALA A 17 5.52 8.88 6.14
CA ALA A 17 6.54 7.91 5.78
C ALA A 17 7.69 7.90 6.81
N ASP A 18 8.23 6.72 7.13
CA ASP A 18 9.28 6.53 8.13
C ASP A 18 10.49 7.45 7.91
N LYS A 19 10.90 7.62 6.65
CA LYS A 19 12.01 8.54 6.31
C LYS A 19 11.75 10.00 6.71
N ASP A 20 10.50 10.42 6.68
CA ASP A 20 10.10 11.79 7.04
C ASP A 20 9.98 11.91 8.56
N LEU A 21 9.49 10.89 9.25
CA LEU A 21 9.54 10.79 10.71
C LEU A 21 10.97 10.83 11.21
N LEU A 22 11.88 10.05 10.63
CA LEU A 22 13.31 10.06 10.94
C LEU A 22 13.93 11.44 10.72
N ARG A 23 13.64 12.12 9.61
CA ARG A 23 14.12 13.48 9.35
C ARG A 23 13.64 14.48 10.39
N HIS A 24 12.38 14.40 10.79
CA HIS A 24 11.82 15.28 11.82
C HIS A 24 12.43 15.01 13.18
N GLN A 25 12.62 13.76 13.55
CA GLN A 25 13.26 13.38 14.81
C GLN A 25 14.75 13.73 14.80
N TYR A 26 15.46 13.51 13.70
CA TYR A 26 16.87 13.89 13.56
C TYR A 26 17.08 15.40 13.66
N LYS A 27 16.22 16.20 13.03
CA LYS A 27 16.25 17.67 13.18
C LYS A 27 15.96 18.12 14.59
N ARG A 28 15.09 17.42 15.33
CA ARG A 28 14.81 17.70 16.75
C ARG A 28 15.96 17.28 17.65
N GLN A 29 16.59 16.16 17.38
CA GLN A 29 17.73 15.64 18.13
C GLN A 29 19.00 16.52 17.97
N ALA A 30 19.27 17.01 16.78
CA ALA A 30 20.37 17.96 16.53
C ALA A 30 20.26 19.27 17.34
N ARG A 31 19.07 19.56 17.89
CA ARG A 31 18.79 20.76 18.70
C ARG A 31 18.73 20.52 20.21
N LYS A 32 18.75 19.27 20.67
CA LYS A 32 18.72 18.91 22.10
C LYS A 32 19.95 18.07 22.46
N SER A 33 20.81 18.61 23.32
CA SER A 33 21.90 17.81 23.91
C SER A 33 21.31 16.77 24.88
N GLY A 34 21.67 15.49 24.74
CA GLY A 34 21.33 14.43 25.69
C GLY A 34 20.34 13.36 25.20
N MET A 35 19.93 13.35 23.93
CA MET A 35 19.10 12.27 23.40
C MET A 35 19.90 11.16 22.72
N PRO A 36 19.47 9.87 22.78
CA PRO A 36 20.15 8.77 22.14
C PRO A 36 20.17 8.94 20.62
N VAL A 37 21.34 8.66 20.04
CA VAL A 37 21.63 8.82 18.60
C VAL A 37 20.96 7.74 17.75
N VAL A 38 20.45 6.67 18.36
CA VAL A 38 19.86 5.52 17.66
C VAL A 38 18.38 5.45 17.97
N LEU A 39 17.55 5.65 16.94
CA LEU A 39 16.12 5.40 16.99
C LEU A 39 15.87 3.89 16.82
N ASP A 40 15.05 3.33 17.70
CA ASP A 40 14.63 1.94 17.58
C ASP A 40 13.79 1.77 16.30
N PRO A 41 14.21 0.92 15.35
CA PRO A 41 13.42 0.63 14.16
C PRO A 41 12.01 0.12 14.47
N GLN A 42 11.80 -0.43 15.67
CA GLN A 42 10.48 -0.93 16.08
C GLN A 42 9.47 0.18 16.33
N THR A 43 9.92 1.39 16.64
CA THR A 43 9.02 2.53 16.85
C THR A 43 8.55 3.21 15.56
N LEU A 44 9.20 2.93 14.43
CA LEU A 44 8.90 3.56 13.15
C LEU A 44 7.65 3.04 12.46
N HIS A 45 7.29 1.79 12.74
CA HIS A 45 6.18 1.10 12.06
C HIS A 45 4.91 0.97 12.91
N GLN A 46 4.83 1.71 14.01
CA GLN A 46 3.77 1.51 15.01
C GLN A 46 2.37 1.93 14.57
N HIS A 47 2.22 2.72 13.51
CA HIS A 47 0.93 3.34 13.21
C HIS A 47 0.53 3.32 11.73
N ALA A 48 1.25 2.61 10.85
CA ALA A 48 0.92 2.58 9.44
C ALA A 48 1.49 1.35 8.72
N HIS A 49 0.77 0.88 7.70
CA HIS A 49 1.33 -0.11 6.79
C HIS A 49 2.50 0.50 6.00
N PRO A 50 3.72 -0.10 6.02
CA PRO A 50 4.93 0.54 5.49
C PRO A 50 4.88 0.85 3.98
N LEU A 51 4.24 0.00 3.17
CA LEU A 51 4.08 0.26 1.74
C LEU A 51 3.13 1.43 1.48
N LEU A 52 2.03 1.51 2.22
CA LEU A 52 1.08 2.61 2.08
C LEU A 52 1.73 3.94 2.52
N ALA A 53 2.52 3.90 3.58
CA ALA A 53 3.29 5.06 4.04
C ALA A 53 4.31 5.54 3.01
N ALA A 54 5.06 4.60 2.40
CA ALA A 54 6.12 4.94 1.45
C ALA A 54 5.60 5.34 0.07
N TRP A 55 4.64 4.60 -0.48
CA TRP A 55 4.15 4.77 -1.87
C TRP A 55 2.82 5.51 -1.97
N GLY A 56 2.08 5.59 -0.88
CA GLY A 56 0.76 6.23 -0.84
C GLY A 56 0.77 7.77 -0.83
N LYS A 57 1.90 8.43 -0.99
CA LYS A 57 2.00 9.90 -0.86
C LYS A 57 1.01 10.65 -1.76
N GLN A 58 0.94 10.30 -3.02
CA GLN A 58 0.03 10.96 -3.98
C GLN A 58 -1.44 10.78 -3.59
N GLY A 59 -1.81 9.58 -3.14
CA GLY A 59 -3.17 9.30 -2.65
C GLY A 59 -3.49 10.09 -1.39
N ARG A 60 -2.56 10.17 -0.44
CA ARG A 60 -2.72 10.99 0.78
C ARG A 60 -2.89 12.46 0.47
N ASP A 61 -2.04 13.00 -0.41
CA ASP A 61 -2.12 14.41 -0.82
C ASP A 61 -3.47 14.70 -1.49
N SER A 62 -3.98 13.77 -2.30
CA SER A 62 -5.30 13.85 -2.92
C SER A 62 -6.44 13.80 -1.91
N LEU A 63 -6.37 12.91 -0.91
CA LEU A 63 -7.36 12.82 0.16
C LEU A 63 -7.36 14.10 1.01
N ASN A 64 -6.18 14.58 1.42
CA ASN A 64 -6.05 15.83 2.17
C ASN A 64 -6.61 17.03 1.40
N LEU A 65 -6.40 17.05 0.08
CA LEU A 65 -6.97 18.08 -0.77
C LEU A 65 -8.51 18.01 -0.77
N LEU A 66 -9.07 16.83 -0.95
CA LEU A 66 -10.52 16.62 -0.89
C LEU A 66 -11.09 17.02 0.47
N ASP A 67 -10.46 16.61 1.55
CA ASP A 67 -10.88 16.95 2.92
C ASP A 67 -10.84 18.46 3.16
N SER A 68 -9.87 19.18 2.59
CA SER A 68 -9.75 20.64 2.74
C SER A 68 -10.89 21.41 2.07
N TYR A 69 -11.51 20.84 1.03
CA TYR A 69 -12.67 21.41 0.34
C TYR A 69 -14.00 20.82 0.81
N ALA A 70 -13.93 19.83 1.67
CA ALA A 70 -15.11 19.18 2.18
C ALA A 70 -15.75 20.02 3.30
N ASP A 71 -17.00 20.40 3.13
CA ASP A 71 -17.80 20.99 4.19
C ASP A 71 -18.54 19.87 4.96
N PRO A 72 -18.11 19.54 6.20
CA PRO A 72 -18.74 18.46 6.99
C PRO A 72 -20.24 18.69 7.22
N SER A 73 -20.71 19.95 7.16
CA SER A 73 -22.13 20.28 7.36
C SER A 73 -22.97 19.86 6.15
N SER A 74 -22.41 19.92 4.94
CA SER A 74 -23.14 19.64 3.71
C SER A 74 -23.38 18.13 3.50
N TYR A 75 -22.45 17.25 3.85
CA TYR A 75 -22.71 15.83 3.65
C TYR A 75 -23.41 15.13 4.82
N ARG A 76 -23.41 15.68 6.01
CA ARG A 76 -24.29 15.17 7.09
C ARG A 76 -25.75 15.19 6.69
N PHE A 77 -26.15 16.13 5.80
CA PHE A 77 -27.49 16.17 5.23
C PHE A 77 -27.70 15.15 4.10
N ALA A 78 -26.68 14.90 3.27
CA ALA A 78 -26.78 13.98 2.14
C ALA A 78 -26.71 12.50 2.56
N PHE A 79 -26.00 12.19 3.64
CA PHE A 79 -25.81 10.84 4.15
C PHE A 79 -26.34 10.69 5.58
N ARG A 80 -27.68 10.69 5.71
CA ARG A 80 -28.37 10.57 7.01
C ARG A 80 -28.18 9.21 7.69
N GLU A 81 -27.83 8.17 6.97
CA GLU A 81 -27.87 6.78 7.45
C GLU A 81 -26.48 6.11 7.63
N GLY A 82 -25.43 6.87 7.84
CA GLY A 82 -24.18 6.29 8.23
C GLY A 82 -23.17 6.05 7.09
N ARG A 83 -22.07 5.43 7.43
CA ARG A 83 -20.94 5.13 6.55
C ARG A 83 -21.33 4.08 5.53
N ILE A 84 -21.17 4.38 4.25
CA ILE A 84 -21.28 3.39 3.19
C ILE A 84 -19.92 2.66 3.12
N ASP A 85 -19.91 1.41 3.50
CA ASP A 85 -18.72 0.55 3.38
C ASP A 85 -18.90 -0.34 2.14
N LEU A 86 -18.07 -0.07 1.11
CA LEU A 86 -18.05 -0.82 -0.14
C LEU A 86 -16.83 -1.77 -0.23
N PHE A 87 -16.06 -1.87 0.83
CA PHE A 87 -14.92 -2.78 0.87
C PHE A 87 -15.41 -4.23 1.03
N SER A 88 -14.80 -5.11 0.25
CA SER A 88 -15.00 -6.55 0.40
C SER A 88 -13.92 -7.12 1.30
N ASP A 89 -14.29 -8.09 2.11
CA ASP A 89 -13.30 -8.83 2.91
C ASP A 89 -12.41 -9.67 1.98
N ILE A 90 -11.12 -9.60 2.21
CA ILE A 90 -10.13 -10.36 1.45
C ILE A 90 -9.87 -11.67 2.19
N HIS A 91 -10.03 -12.79 1.48
CA HIS A 91 -9.67 -14.09 2.03
C HIS A 91 -8.18 -14.36 1.75
N PRO A 92 -7.32 -14.39 2.76
CA PRO A 92 -5.86 -14.41 2.59
C PRO A 92 -5.35 -15.82 2.26
N LEU A 93 -5.57 -16.26 1.03
CA LEU A 93 -5.14 -17.57 0.54
C LEU A 93 -3.66 -17.62 0.13
N ASN A 94 -3.05 -16.47 -0.16
CA ASN A 94 -1.68 -16.35 -0.66
C ASN A 94 -1.05 -15.04 -0.17
N MET A 95 0.24 -14.84 -0.45
CA MET A 95 1.00 -13.67 0.00
C MET A 95 0.39 -12.34 -0.48
N LEU A 96 -0.09 -12.28 -1.72
CA LEU A 96 -0.72 -11.07 -2.25
C LEU A 96 -2.00 -10.72 -1.49
N ASN A 97 -2.84 -11.72 -1.19
CA ASN A 97 -4.06 -11.48 -0.44
C ASN A 97 -3.77 -11.07 1.01
N GLN A 98 -2.75 -11.67 1.66
CA GLN A 98 -2.30 -11.24 2.99
C GLN A 98 -1.87 -9.78 2.97
N LEU A 99 -1.05 -9.38 1.99
CA LEU A 99 -0.59 -8.00 1.81
C LEU A 99 -1.75 -7.03 1.56
N GLN A 100 -2.71 -7.42 0.72
CA GLN A 100 -3.90 -6.60 0.44
C GLN A 100 -4.78 -6.42 1.68
N ASP A 101 -4.97 -7.47 2.47
CA ASP A 101 -5.72 -7.41 3.71
C ASP A 101 -5.01 -6.55 4.77
N ASP A 102 -3.68 -6.63 4.85
CA ASP A 102 -2.89 -5.78 5.74
C ASP A 102 -2.97 -4.28 5.36
N ILE A 103 -2.99 -3.98 4.06
CA ILE A 103 -3.20 -2.61 3.57
C ILE A 103 -4.63 -2.15 3.86
N LEU A 104 -5.62 -3.00 3.61
CA LEU A 104 -7.03 -2.71 3.83
C LEU A 104 -7.32 -2.37 5.30
N GLU A 105 -6.73 -3.15 6.21
CA GLU A 105 -6.90 -2.98 7.67
C GLU A 105 -5.82 -2.11 8.33
N LEU A 106 -4.94 -1.51 7.53
CA LEU A 106 -3.87 -0.62 7.99
C LEU A 106 -2.95 -1.25 9.04
N ARG A 107 -2.63 -2.53 8.91
CA ARG A 107 -1.82 -3.24 9.92
C ARG A 107 -0.35 -2.83 9.84
N PRO A 108 0.25 -2.49 10.96
CA PRO A 108 1.69 -2.29 11.05
C PRO A 108 2.44 -3.64 10.95
N LEU A 109 3.72 -3.59 10.64
CA LEU A 109 4.53 -4.78 10.35
C LEU A 109 4.61 -5.79 11.51
N ASN A 110 4.55 -5.33 12.76
CA ASN A 110 4.53 -6.21 13.93
C ASN A 110 3.25 -7.06 13.99
N GLU A 111 2.08 -6.46 13.73
CA GLU A 111 0.81 -7.18 13.69
C GLU A 111 0.73 -8.15 12.52
N THR A 112 1.23 -7.77 11.35
CA THR A 112 1.33 -8.63 10.16
C THR A 112 2.08 -9.94 10.49
N ARG A 113 3.22 -9.84 11.19
CA ARG A 113 4.05 -11.00 11.55
C ARG A 113 3.36 -11.97 12.51
N GLU A 114 2.51 -11.47 13.38
CA GLU A 114 1.77 -12.28 14.35
C GLU A 114 0.51 -12.90 13.73
N ARG A 115 -0.07 -12.24 12.73
CA ARG A 115 -1.34 -12.65 12.15
C ARG A 115 -1.22 -13.75 11.11
N TRP A 116 -0.21 -13.66 10.24
CA TRP A 116 -0.14 -14.52 9.08
C TRP A 116 0.85 -15.66 9.25
N PRO A 117 0.47 -16.88 8.85
CA PRO A 117 1.43 -17.97 8.73
C PRO A 117 2.44 -17.67 7.64
N ALA A 118 3.62 -18.29 7.75
CA ALA A 118 4.61 -18.25 6.69
C ALA A 118 4.02 -18.88 5.42
N VAL A 119 4.28 -18.22 4.29
CA VAL A 119 3.84 -18.70 2.97
C VAL A 119 4.92 -19.59 2.38
N ASP A 120 4.52 -20.70 1.76
CA ASP A 120 5.43 -21.54 0.99
C ASP A 120 5.77 -20.83 -0.34
N LEU A 121 7.02 -20.40 -0.47
CA LEU A 121 7.49 -19.67 -1.65
C LEU A 121 7.59 -20.57 -2.90
N ASP A 122 7.63 -21.88 -2.73
CA ASP A 122 7.67 -22.80 -3.86
C ASP A 122 6.29 -22.98 -4.51
N ASP A 123 5.23 -22.89 -3.72
CA ASP A 123 3.86 -23.02 -4.19
C ASP A 123 3.22 -21.67 -4.52
N ASP A 124 3.47 -20.64 -3.69
CA ASP A 124 2.86 -19.32 -3.89
C ASP A 124 3.59 -18.53 -4.98
N LYS A 125 2.88 -18.26 -6.04
CA LYS A 125 3.33 -17.45 -7.19
C LYS A 125 2.54 -16.14 -7.34
N SER A 126 1.85 -15.71 -6.28
CA SER A 126 1.02 -14.51 -6.31
C SER A 126 1.81 -13.21 -6.44
N ILE A 127 3.04 -13.17 -5.90
CA ILE A 127 4.00 -12.06 -6.05
C ILE A 127 5.29 -12.63 -6.63
N ARG A 128 5.81 -11.99 -7.69
CA ARG A 128 7.07 -12.38 -8.32
C ARG A 128 7.95 -11.18 -8.57
N PHE A 129 9.24 -11.36 -8.39
CA PHE A 129 10.27 -10.36 -8.68
C PHE A 129 11.17 -10.88 -9.78
N HIS A 130 11.37 -10.07 -10.82
CA HIS A 130 12.28 -10.36 -11.90
C HIS A 130 13.37 -9.30 -11.95
N MET A 131 14.63 -9.72 -11.98
CA MET A 131 15.75 -8.81 -12.13
C MET A 131 16.24 -8.85 -13.58
N ALA A 132 16.28 -7.69 -14.22
CA ALA A 132 16.78 -7.53 -15.57
C ALA A 132 18.02 -6.62 -15.56
N HIS A 133 18.96 -6.88 -16.47
CA HIS A 133 20.20 -6.11 -16.60
C HIS A 133 20.04 -4.91 -17.58
N SER A 134 18.93 -4.80 -18.26
CA SER A 134 18.61 -3.70 -19.19
C SER A 134 17.11 -3.53 -19.34
N ALA A 135 16.68 -2.32 -19.74
CA ALA A 135 15.28 -2.02 -20.01
C ALA A 135 14.68 -2.91 -21.09
N GLN A 136 15.48 -3.22 -22.15
CA GLN A 136 15.03 -4.16 -23.19
C GLN A 136 14.75 -5.55 -22.59
N ARG A 137 15.65 -6.06 -21.76
CA ARG A 137 15.48 -7.37 -21.12
C ARG A 137 14.29 -7.39 -20.14
N GLU A 138 14.01 -6.28 -19.48
CA GLU A 138 12.83 -6.14 -18.64
C GLU A 138 11.54 -6.31 -19.42
N VAL A 139 11.42 -5.66 -20.59
CA VAL A 139 10.28 -5.80 -21.50
C VAL A 139 10.16 -7.22 -22.04
N GLU A 140 11.26 -7.85 -22.42
CA GLU A 140 11.29 -9.24 -22.89
C GLU A 140 10.78 -10.21 -21.82
N ILE A 141 11.23 -10.06 -20.59
CA ILE A 141 10.78 -10.88 -19.44
C ILE A 141 9.27 -10.67 -19.22
N LEU A 142 8.78 -9.43 -19.23
CA LEU A 142 7.36 -9.13 -19.10
C LEU A 142 6.56 -9.82 -20.22
N HIS A 143 7.00 -9.69 -21.46
CA HIS A 143 6.35 -10.32 -22.60
C HIS A 143 6.27 -11.85 -22.46
N ASP A 144 7.37 -12.50 -22.09
CA ASP A 144 7.43 -13.94 -21.89
C ASP A 144 6.48 -14.39 -20.76
N GLN A 145 6.44 -13.64 -19.66
CA GLN A 145 5.52 -13.93 -18.54
C GLN A 145 4.05 -13.76 -18.94
N LEU A 146 3.71 -12.75 -19.73
CA LEU A 146 2.35 -12.55 -20.23
C LEU A 146 1.93 -13.68 -21.18
N LEU A 147 2.79 -14.06 -22.11
CA LEU A 147 2.52 -15.18 -23.02
C LEU A 147 2.31 -16.49 -22.26
N ALA A 148 3.15 -16.75 -21.26
CA ALA A 148 3.01 -17.94 -20.43
C ALA A 148 1.68 -17.94 -19.66
N ARG A 149 1.24 -16.78 -19.13
CA ARG A 149 -0.03 -16.65 -18.43
C ARG A 149 -1.23 -16.84 -19.35
N PHE A 150 -1.25 -16.18 -20.52
CA PHE A 150 -2.33 -16.33 -21.50
C PHE A 150 -2.41 -17.76 -22.09
N SER A 151 -1.28 -18.47 -22.13
CA SER A 151 -1.27 -19.87 -22.55
C SER A 151 -1.78 -20.83 -21.48
N ALA A 152 -1.57 -20.49 -20.20
CA ALA A 152 -1.97 -21.33 -19.07
C ALA A 152 -3.43 -21.13 -18.67
N ASP A 153 -3.98 -19.94 -18.90
CA ASP A 153 -5.34 -19.55 -18.53
C ASP A 153 -6.08 -18.99 -19.75
N ALA A 154 -7.00 -19.78 -20.29
CA ALA A 154 -7.78 -19.43 -21.49
C ALA A 154 -8.82 -18.32 -21.22
N ASP A 155 -9.18 -18.07 -19.98
CA ASP A 155 -10.15 -17.04 -19.60
C ASP A 155 -9.48 -15.67 -19.38
N LEU A 156 -8.17 -15.66 -19.15
CA LEU A 156 -7.39 -14.43 -18.96
C LEU A 156 -7.27 -13.66 -20.29
N ARG A 157 -7.68 -12.41 -20.30
CA ARG A 157 -7.66 -11.54 -21.47
C ARG A 157 -6.67 -10.38 -21.28
N PRO A 158 -6.12 -9.80 -22.35
CA PRO A 158 -5.24 -8.65 -22.25
C PRO A 158 -5.81 -7.47 -21.44
N ARG A 159 -7.12 -7.27 -21.47
CA ARG A 159 -7.82 -6.24 -20.71
C ARG A 159 -7.82 -6.46 -19.18
N ASP A 160 -7.52 -7.68 -18.74
CA ASP A 160 -7.49 -8.04 -17.32
C ASP A 160 -6.09 -7.83 -16.72
N VAL A 161 -5.14 -7.34 -17.54
CA VAL A 161 -3.76 -7.07 -17.18
C VAL A 161 -3.49 -5.57 -17.20
N ILE A 162 -2.87 -5.05 -16.16
CA ILE A 162 -2.40 -3.67 -16.07
C ILE A 162 -0.88 -3.68 -16.01
N VAL A 163 -0.23 -2.96 -16.92
CA VAL A 163 1.21 -2.72 -16.89
C VAL A 163 1.43 -1.26 -16.48
N MET A 164 2.15 -1.07 -15.39
CA MET A 164 2.52 0.25 -14.89
C MET A 164 4.02 0.46 -15.06
N VAL A 165 4.40 1.60 -15.63
CA VAL A 165 5.80 2.00 -15.81
C VAL A 165 6.03 3.32 -15.10
N PRO A 166 7.20 3.51 -14.47
CA PRO A 166 7.60 4.83 -13.99
C PRO A 166 7.86 5.74 -15.17
N ASP A 167 7.57 7.04 -15.03
CA ASP A 167 7.90 8.09 -15.99
C ASP A 167 9.41 8.31 -16.11
#